data_437db674fa9c54aa7e7bf0548c77ec9e
#
_entry.id   437db674fa9c54aa7e7bf0548c77ec9e
#
_cell.length_a   1.000
_cell.length_b   1.000
_cell.length_c   1.000
_cell.angle_alpha   90.00
_cell.angle_beta   90.00
_cell.angle_gamma   90.00
#
_symmetry.space_group_name_H-M   'P 1'
#
loop_
_entity.id
_entity.type
_entity.pdbx_description
1 polymer ?
#
loop_
_entity_poly.entity_id
_entity_poly.type
_entity_poly.pdbx_seq_one_letter_code
_entity_poly.pdbx_strand_id
1 'polypeptide(L)'
;MLFRSTGVPARFFPGKKTRDRLGFDPATTKNVRWLVRLGSENYSGPVVADGRVYVGTNDEDLDDPRFRPTRGGVLMCLDEKSGQLVWRLVVPRLEIDRKLVSEDFDDMNLGICSTPTVEGGRVYLVTNRAEVVCLDVAGMANGNDGPFREEAFFSVSGDATAVEPGPRDADIVWRFDMIRSLPIFPHDASHCSILVVGDHLYVGTGNGVYDGKVVLPTAPSLIVLDKRTGRLVARDDGKISANVFHGQWSSPTLAGSGPTTRLVFGGGDGLCHGFVPLAASTQPAKQPATLAEEWWFDCNPAGYRERNGERIDYWALVRGGRRTLDDDGMLVSPSEIIGSPVVVGNRIYVGIGQDPVHGPGRGALSCIALGGTGDVTATHRVWQYLGIGRSLSTVAVADGLVYAAEYAGKVHCLDADTGELRWFHDTREEIWSSPCVVDGKVFIGTRKALTVLAAGAEKNVLAEIRLGTPVWSNPCAANKTLFVASQKNLWAVEEQGEMP
;
A
#
# COMPACT_ATOMS: atom_id res chain seq x y z
N MET A 1 4.80 1.69 11.27
CA MET A 1 6.28 1.59 11.12
C MET A 1 6.90 2.71 11.94
N LEU A 2 7.74 2.40 12.91
CA LEU A 2 8.48 3.39 13.69
C LEU A 2 9.76 3.76 12.93
N PHE A 3 9.81 4.95 12.39
CA PHE A 3 11.03 5.50 11.80
C PHE A 3 11.92 6.06 12.92
N ARG A 4 13.16 5.57 13.04
CA ARG A 4 14.13 6.03 14.06
C ARG A 4 14.96 7.23 13.60
N SER A 5 14.50 7.98 12.60
CA SER A 5 15.20 9.18 12.14
C SER A 5 14.93 10.35 13.10
N THR A 6 15.94 11.19 13.33
CA THR A 6 15.85 12.41 14.16
C THR A 6 16.29 13.60 13.34
N GLY A 7 15.91 14.81 13.72
CA GLY A 7 16.26 16.04 12.98
C GLY A 7 15.42 16.21 11.71
N VAL A 8 14.21 15.65 11.68
CA VAL A 8 13.28 15.81 10.57
C VAL A 8 12.50 17.13 10.75
N PRO A 9 12.57 18.10 9.81
CA PRO A 9 11.91 19.38 9.99
C PRO A 9 10.38 19.27 9.93
N ALA A 10 9.69 20.02 10.81
CA ALA A 10 8.24 20.13 10.77
C ALA A 10 7.75 21.04 9.63
N ARG A 11 8.64 21.86 9.07
CA ARG A 11 8.30 22.85 8.04
C ARG A 11 9.37 22.90 6.96
N PHE A 12 8.92 22.99 5.72
CA PHE A 12 9.76 23.25 4.57
C PHE A 12 8.99 24.10 3.55
N PHE A 13 9.71 24.73 2.63
CA PHE A 13 9.10 25.42 1.52
C PHE A 13 9.30 24.59 0.24
N PRO A 14 8.25 24.12 -0.41
CA PRO A 14 8.34 23.20 -1.55
C PRO A 14 8.91 23.82 -2.83
N GLY A 15 9.11 25.15 -2.85
CA GLY A 15 9.53 25.93 -3.99
C GLY A 15 8.41 26.81 -4.55
N LYS A 16 8.78 27.78 -5.39
CA LYS A 16 7.83 28.57 -6.19
C LYS A 16 7.35 27.70 -7.35
N LYS A 17 6.08 27.83 -7.72
CA LYS A 17 5.56 27.15 -8.93
C LYS A 17 6.29 27.67 -10.17
N THR A 18 6.64 26.75 -11.07
CA THR A 18 7.18 27.08 -12.39
C THR A 18 6.17 27.89 -13.21
N ARG A 19 6.63 28.59 -14.28
CA ARG A 19 5.75 29.44 -15.13
C ARG A 19 4.63 28.65 -15.78
N ASP A 20 4.89 27.41 -16.18
CA ASP A 20 3.91 26.46 -16.73
C ASP A 20 2.95 25.88 -15.68
N ARG A 21 3.23 26.13 -14.38
CA ARG A 21 2.50 25.59 -13.22
C ARG A 21 2.53 24.06 -13.11
N LEU A 22 3.39 23.37 -13.85
CA LEU A 22 3.48 21.91 -13.85
C LEU A 22 4.41 21.37 -12.75
N GLY A 23 5.28 22.20 -12.19
CA GLY A 23 6.25 21.82 -11.16
C GLY A 23 6.58 22.96 -10.21
N PHE A 24 7.69 22.77 -9.48
CA PHE A 24 8.27 23.75 -8.57
C PHE A 24 9.70 24.02 -8.98
N ASP A 25 10.16 25.24 -8.75
CA ASP A 25 11.55 25.66 -8.97
C ASP A 25 12.44 25.20 -7.81
N PRO A 26 13.34 24.22 -8.03
CA PRO A 26 14.20 23.69 -6.98
C PRO A 26 15.08 24.74 -6.31
N ALA A 27 15.51 25.79 -7.05
CA ALA A 27 16.36 26.85 -6.55
C ALA A 27 15.69 27.74 -5.50
N THR A 28 14.35 27.65 -5.37
CA THR A 28 13.58 28.46 -4.43
C THR A 28 13.13 27.69 -3.21
N THR A 29 13.44 26.42 -3.09
CA THR A 29 13.06 25.56 -1.95
C THR A 29 13.78 25.96 -0.67
N LYS A 30 13.22 25.59 0.50
CA LYS A 30 13.88 25.70 1.82
C LYS A 30 13.69 24.41 2.59
N ASN A 31 14.72 23.95 3.28
CA ASN A 31 14.75 22.66 3.96
C ASN A 31 14.45 21.49 2.99
N VAL A 32 14.86 21.60 1.75
CA VAL A 32 14.74 20.57 0.71
C VAL A 32 16.11 20.31 0.12
N ARG A 33 16.60 19.08 0.27
CA ARG A 33 17.87 18.65 -0.29
C ARG A 33 17.80 18.55 -1.81
N TRP A 34 16.72 17.94 -2.31
CA TRP A 34 16.42 17.82 -3.72
C TRP A 34 14.92 17.64 -3.97
N LEU A 35 14.54 17.90 -5.19
CA LEU A 35 13.17 17.78 -5.72
C LEU A 35 13.25 17.06 -7.06
N VAL A 36 12.48 15.98 -7.21
CA VAL A 36 12.39 15.17 -8.44
C VAL A 36 10.95 15.16 -8.93
N ARG A 37 10.78 15.30 -10.24
CA ARG A 37 9.49 15.13 -10.90
C ARG A 37 9.19 13.65 -11.07
N LEU A 38 7.96 13.27 -10.74
CA LEU A 38 7.36 11.96 -10.99
C LEU A 38 6.48 12.04 -12.26
N GLY A 39 5.70 10.99 -12.52
CA GLY A 39 4.62 11.03 -13.51
C GLY A 39 3.47 11.98 -13.12
N SER A 40 2.26 11.69 -13.57
CA SER A 40 1.07 12.46 -13.22
C SER A 40 0.34 11.92 -12.00
N GLU A 41 0.54 10.64 -11.65
CA GLU A 41 -0.09 9.94 -10.53
C GLU A 41 0.95 9.18 -9.70
N ASN A 42 0.80 9.22 -8.36
CA ASN A 42 1.64 8.50 -7.40
C ASN A 42 0.82 8.04 -6.20
N TYR A 43 0.81 6.74 -5.96
CA TYR A 43 0.21 6.09 -4.79
C TYR A 43 1.24 5.26 -4.00
N SER A 44 2.37 4.94 -4.61
CA SER A 44 3.47 4.20 -3.98
C SER A 44 4.22 5.08 -2.96
N GLY A 45 4.37 4.61 -1.74
CA GLY A 45 5.23 5.24 -0.75
C GLY A 45 6.72 5.14 -1.14
N PRO A 46 7.53 6.20 -0.96
CA PRO A 46 8.98 6.09 -1.17
C PRO A 46 9.60 5.12 -0.16
N VAL A 47 10.56 4.32 -0.61
CA VAL A 47 11.35 3.39 0.22
C VAL A 47 12.82 3.75 0.11
N VAL A 48 13.50 3.79 1.25
CA VAL A 48 14.94 4.10 1.33
C VAL A 48 15.71 2.86 1.77
N ALA A 49 16.66 2.44 0.97
CA ALA A 49 17.55 1.34 1.27
C ALA A 49 18.92 1.53 0.60
N ASP A 50 19.98 1.29 1.33
CA ASP A 50 21.37 1.25 0.84
C ASP A 50 21.76 2.46 -0.05
N GLY A 51 21.37 3.68 0.39
CA GLY A 51 21.68 4.92 -0.33
C GLY A 51 20.84 5.14 -1.59
N ARG A 52 19.72 4.43 -1.72
CA ARG A 52 18.77 4.54 -2.82
C ARG A 52 17.37 4.91 -2.30
N VAL A 53 16.61 5.60 -3.16
CA VAL A 53 15.18 5.88 -2.94
C VAL A 53 14.39 5.26 -4.09
N TYR A 54 13.43 4.40 -3.77
CA TYR A 54 12.57 3.73 -4.74
C TYR A 54 11.16 4.31 -4.62
N VAL A 55 10.55 4.66 -5.76
CA VAL A 55 9.18 5.19 -5.81
C VAL A 55 8.48 4.79 -7.09
N GLY A 56 7.24 4.30 -6.96
CA GLY A 56 6.36 3.97 -8.09
C GLY A 56 5.61 5.22 -8.56
N THR A 57 5.29 5.29 -9.85
CA THR A 57 4.47 6.32 -10.49
C THR A 57 3.93 5.80 -11.82
N ASN A 58 3.21 6.61 -12.60
CA ASN A 58 2.85 6.26 -13.98
C ASN A 58 3.88 6.79 -15.00
N ASP A 59 3.70 6.43 -16.28
CA ASP A 59 4.65 6.69 -17.37
C ASP A 59 4.38 8.00 -18.14
N GLU A 60 3.51 8.90 -17.66
CA GLU A 60 3.10 10.08 -18.44
C GLU A 60 4.17 11.16 -18.62
N ASP A 61 5.09 11.30 -17.66
CA ASP A 61 6.10 12.38 -17.65
C ASP A 61 7.54 11.81 -17.67
N LEU A 62 7.76 10.73 -18.43
CA LEU A 62 9.11 10.16 -18.59
C LEU A 62 10.00 11.12 -19.40
N ASP A 63 11.09 11.57 -18.78
CA ASP A 63 12.16 12.31 -19.47
C ASP A 63 13.12 11.32 -20.18
N ASP A 64 12.57 10.57 -21.15
CA ASP A 64 13.33 9.66 -21.99
C ASP A 64 12.66 9.48 -23.36
N PRO A 65 13.32 9.95 -24.44
CA PRO A 65 12.75 9.92 -25.79
C PRO A 65 12.55 8.51 -26.37
N ARG A 66 13.10 7.46 -25.74
CA ARG A 66 12.87 6.06 -26.15
C ARG A 66 11.44 5.60 -25.84
N PHE A 67 10.79 6.22 -24.84
CA PHE A 67 9.46 5.81 -24.39
C PHE A 67 8.41 6.84 -24.78
N ARG A 68 7.30 6.36 -25.30
CA ARG A 68 6.03 7.10 -25.39
C ARG A 68 5.11 6.56 -24.31
N PRO A 69 4.33 7.42 -23.63
CA PRO A 69 3.42 6.96 -22.59
C PRO A 69 2.46 5.89 -23.09
N THR A 70 2.27 4.87 -22.26
CA THR A 70 1.34 3.76 -22.50
C THR A 70 0.13 3.81 -21.58
N ARG A 71 0.09 4.74 -20.63
CA ARG A 71 -0.74 4.75 -19.42
C ARG A 71 -0.36 3.60 -18.47
N GLY A 72 0.88 3.22 -18.48
CA GLY A 72 1.47 2.17 -17.66
C GLY A 72 2.15 2.70 -16.42
N GLY A 73 3.05 1.91 -15.86
CA GLY A 73 3.73 2.20 -14.60
C GLY A 73 5.22 2.36 -14.72
N VAL A 74 5.81 3.06 -13.75
CA VAL A 74 7.24 3.25 -13.62
C VAL A 74 7.66 3.03 -12.17
N LEU A 75 8.72 2.27 -11.95
CA LEU A 75 9.49 2.32 -10.71
C LEU A 75 10.76 3.14 -10.97
N MET A 76 10.98 4.18 -10.19
CA MET A 76 12.21 4.96 -10.20
C MET A 76 13.11 4.54 -9.04
N CYS A 77 14.39 4.31 -9.33
CA CYS A 77 15.47 4.19 -8.35
C CYS A 77 16.32 5.44 -8.42
N LEU A 78 16.36 6.22 -7.35
CA LEU A 78 17.09 7.49 -7.25
C LEU A 78 18.24 7.34 -6.26
N ASP A 79 19.31 8.09 -6.48
CA ASP A 79 20.36 8.27 -5.48
C ASP A 79 19.81 9.06 -4.29
N GLU A 80 19.95 8.54 -3.07
CA GLU A 80 19.38 9.15 -1.87
C GLU A 80 19.91 10.56 -1.59
N LYS A 81 21.17 10.84 -1.90
CA LYS A 81 21.81 12.11 -1.59
C LYS A 81 21.51 13.21 -2.60
N SER A 82 21.45 12.85 -3.88
CA SER A 82 21.33 13.82 -4.97
C SER A 82 19.96 13.84 -5.67
N GLY A 83 19.14 12.80 -5.50
CA GLY A 83 17.90 12.63 -6.25
C GLY A 83 18.09 12.26 -7.72
N GLN A 84 19.34 12.04 -8.16
CA GLN A 84 19.61 11.66 -9.54
C GLN A 84 19.06 10.26 -9.85
N LEU A 85 18.47 10.08 -11.04
CA LEU A 85 18.01 8.78 -11.51
C LEU A 85 19.20 7.82 -11.67
N VAL A 86 19.17 6.72 -10.94
CA VAL A 86 20.10 5.61 -11.08
C VAL A 86 19.63 4.66 -12.17
N TRP A 87 18.41 4.16 -12.03
CA TRP A 87 17.72 3.37 -13.03
C TRP A 87 16.20 3.46 -12.86
N ARG A 88 15.45 2.98 -13.86
CA ARG A 88 14.01 2.85 -13.81
C ARG A 88 13.56 1.55 -14.45
N LEU A 89 12.41 1.04 -14.01
CA LEU A 89 11.61 0.03 -14.67
C LEU A 89 10.41 0.73 -15.33
N VAL A 90 10.21 0.56 -16.62
CA VAL A 90 9.01 1.02 -17.33
C VAL A 90 8.14 -0.19 -17.66
N VAL A 91 6.90 -0.19 -17.22
CA VAL A 91 5.94 -1.28 -17.41
C VAL A 91 4.75 -0.73 -18.20
N PRO A 92 4.56 -1.12 -19.46
CA PRO A 92 3.45 -0.64 -20.26
C PRO A 92 2.12 -1.10 -19.65
N ARG A 93 1.03 -0.40 -20.04
CA ARG A 93 -0.33 -0.78 -19.69
C ARG A 93 -0.59 -2.24 -20.06
N LEU A 94 -1.42 -2.90 -19.25
CA LEU A 94 -1.84 -4.28 -19.49
C LEU A 94 -2.72 -4.39 -20.74
N GLU A 95 -2.26 -5.17 -21.71
CA GLU A 95 -3.04 -5.60 -22.86
C GLU A 95 -3.50 -7.04 -22.65
N ILE A 96 -4.76 -7.24 -22.28
CA ILE A 96 -5.34 -8.55 -21.99
C ILE A 96 -6.83 -8.57 -22.34
N ASP A 97 -7.40 -9.77 -22.51
CA ASP A 97 -8.86 -9.94 -22.58
C ASP A 97 -9.49 -9.43 -21.27
N ARG A 98 -10.33 -8.41 -21.39
CA ARG A 98 -11.01 -7.76 -20.25
C ARG A 98 -11.95 -8.68 -19.48
N LYS A 99 -12.20 -9.89 -19.96
CA LYS A 99 -12.90 -10.94 -19.20
C LYS A 99 -12.08 -11.55 -18.06
N LEU A 100 -10.76 -11.33 -18.06
CA LEU A 100 -9.83 -11.87 -17.08
C LEU A 100 -9.52 -10.92 -15.92
N VAL A 101 -9.96 -9.67 -16.01
CA VAL A 101 -9.72 -8.60 -15.03
C VAL A 101 -10.95 -7.71 -14.91
N SER A 102 -11.06 -6.91 -13.87
CA SER A 102 -12.12 -5.91 -13.79
C SER A 102 -11.97 -4.86 -14.90
N GLU A 103 -13.07 -4.21 -15.25
CA GLU A 103 -13.13 -3.16 -16.27
C GLU A 103 -12.11 -2.05 -16.01
N ASP A 104 -11.95 -1.67 -14.74
CA ASP A 104 -11.08 -0.58 -14.30
C ASP A 104 -9.63 -1.01 -14.05
N PHE A 105 -9.32 -2.32 -14.03
CA PHE A 105 -7.98 -2.80 -13.71
C PHE A 105 -6.95 -2.32 -14.73
N ASP A 106 -5.92 -1.61 -14.23
CA ASP A 106 -4.86 -0.96 -15.01
C ASP A 106 -5.40 0.03 -16.07
N ASP A 107 -6.62 0.56 -15.87
CA ASP A 107 -7.26 1.51 -16.79
C ASP A 107 -7.30 2.95 -16.24
N MET A 108 -7.17 3.13 -14.94
CA MET A 108 -7.20 4.44 -14.29
C MET A 108 -5.88 5.22 -14.40
N ASN A 109 -4.85 4.67 -15.06
CA ASN A 109 -3.54 5.29 -15.23
C ASN A 109 -2.79 5.58 -13.90
N LEU A 110 -2.98 4.75 -12.90
CA LEU A 110 -2.39 4.94 -11.56
C LEU A 110 -0.89 4.61 -11.52
N GLY A 111 -0.42 3.79 -12.46
CA GLY A 111 0.95 3.31 -12.52
C GLY A 111 1.26 2.24 -11.48
N ILE A 112 2.51 2.18 -11.01
CA ILE A 112 2.94 1.24 -9.97
C ILE A 112 2.54 1.78 -8.61
N CYS A 113 1.51 1.17 -7.99
CA CYS A 113 0.99 1.52 -6.67
C CYS A 113 1.64 0.73 -5.53
N SER A 114 2.14 -0.48 -5.81
CA SER A 114 2.85 -1.32 -4.85
C SER A 114 4.11 -0.60 -4.32
N THR A 115 4.24 -0.54 -2.99
CA THR A 115 5.47 -0.04 -2.37
C THR A 115 6.52 -1.15 -2.42
N PRO A 116 7.72 -0.93 -2.99
CA PRO A 116 8.73 -1.96 -3.16
C PRO A 116 9.33 -2.41 -1.83
N THR A 117 9.75 -3.69 -1.77
CA THR A 117 10.51 -4.25 -0.66
C THR A 117 11.93 -4.54 -1.11
N VAL A 118 12.93 -4.08 -0.35
CA VAL A 118 14.35 -4.24 -0.68
C VAL A 118 15.02 -5.15 0.34
N GLU A 119 15.64 -6.21 -0.12
CA GLU A 119 16.40 -7.15 0.71
C GLU A 119 17.51 -7.84 -0.09
N GLY A 120 18.70 -7.92 0.49
CA GLY A 120 19.79 -8.76 -0.02
C GLY A 120 20.24 -8.44 -1.46
N GLY A 121 20.26 -7.17 -1.84
CA GLY A 121 20.64 -6.76 -3.19
C GLY A 121 19.52 -6.95 -4.23
N ARG A 122 18.28 -7.18 -3.80
CA ARG A 122 17.10 -7.38 -4.66
C ARG A 122 15.98 -6.42 -4.28
N VAL A 123 15.19 -6.03 -5.27
CA VAL A 123 13.97 -5.23 -5.13
C VAL A 123 12.78 -6.07 -5.59
N TYR A 124 11.79 -6.23 -4.74
CA TYR A 124 10.57 -6.98 -5.01
C TYR A 124 9.37 -6.04 -5.03
N LEU A 125 8.52 -6.13 -6.04
CA LEU A 125 7.28 -5.36 -6.13
C LEU A 125 6.24 -6.07 -6.99
N VAL A 126 5.00 -5.59 -6.91
CA VAL A 126 3.93 -5.94 -7.84
C VAL A 126 3.76 -4.80 -8.84
N THR A 127 3.83 -5.10 -10.12
CA THR A 127 3.65 -4.10 -11.19
C THR A 127 2.17 -3.73 -11.37
N ASN A 128 1.89 -2.67 -12.12
CA ASN A 128 0.52 -2.31 -12.54
C ASN A 128 -0.21 -3.45 -13.27
N ARG A 129 0.53 -4.40 -13.86
CA ARG A 129 0.00 -5.55 -14.61
C ARG A 129 -0.26 -6.79 -13.75
N ALA A 130 -0.28 -6.66 -12.40
CA ALA A 130 -0.34 -7.79 -11.46
C ALA A 130 0.78 -8.82 -11.67
N GLU A 131 1.99 -8.37 -11.97
CA GLU A 131 3.16 -9.21 -12.07
C GLU A 131 4.06 -8.99 -10.85
N VAL A 132 4.51 -10.06 -10.21
CA VAL A 132 5.56 -9.99 -9.19
C VAL A 132 6.89 -10.01 -9.89
N VAL A 133 7.72 -9.00 -9.65
CA VAL A 133 9.07 -8.93 -10.22
C VAL A 133 10.14 -8.85 -9.14
N CYS A 134 11.26 -9.49 -9.42
CA CYS A 134 12.50 -9.35 -8.68
C CYS A 134 13.50 -8.60 -9.56
N LEU A 135 14.00 -7.46 -9.07
CA LEU A 135 14.97 -6.65 -9.79
C LEU A 135 16.31 -6.67 -9.06
N ASP A 136 17.40 -6.50 -9.81
CA ASP A 136 18.71 -6.20 -9.22
C ASP A 136 18.77 -4.74 -8.76
N VAL A 137 19.34 -4.49 -7.58
CA VAL A 137 19.47 -3.11 -7.03
C VAL A 137 20.38 -2.22 -7.87
N ALA A 138 21.32 -2.77 -8.64
CA ALA A 138 22.21 -2.01 -9.53
C ALA A 138 21.57 -1.70 -10.89
N GLY A 139 20.43 -2.35 -11.23
CA GLY A 139 19.89 -2.30 -12.57
C GLY A 139 20.85 -2.88 -13.60
N MET A 140 20.77 -2.43 -14.84
CA MET A 140 21.65 -2.89 -15.93
C MET A 140 23.11 -2.41 -15.83
N ALA A 141 23.47 -1.63 -14.81
CA ALA A 141 24.83 -1.07 -14.67
C ALA A 141 25.93 -2.14 -14.44
N ASN A 142 25.57 -3.28 -13.84
CA ASN A 142 26.46 -4.43 -13.63
C ASN A 142 26.27 -5.57 -14.63
N GLY A 143 25.40 -5.42 -15.62
CA GLY A 143 25.02 -6.40 -16.61
C GLY A 143 23.57 -6.84 -16.45
N ASN A 144 23.16 -7.86 -17.19
CA ASN A 144 21.83 -8.46 -17.09
C ASN A 144 21.95 -9.78 -16.30
N ASP A 145 21.50 -9.78 -15.07
CA ASP A 145 21.55 -10.93 -14.16
C ASP A 145 20.30 -11.83 -14.27
N GLY A 146 20.35 -13.01 -13.64
CA GLY A 146 19.21 -13.93 -13.55
C GLY A 146 18.84 -14.61 -14.88
N PRO A 147 17.73 -15.37 -14.92
CA PRO A 147 17.28 -16.10 -16.10
C PRO A 147 16.38 -15.28 -17.05
N PHE A 148 15.85 -14.13 -16.63
CA PHE A 148 15.03 -13.28 -17.48
C PHE A 148 15.90 -12.59 -18.54
N ARG A 149 15.45 -12.50 -19.79
CA ARG A 149 16.20 -11.93 -20.92
C ARG A 149 15.29 -11.19 -21.92
N GLU A 150 14.09 -10.84 -21.47
CA GLU A 150 13.06 -10.27 -22.36
C GLU A 150 12.74 -8.80 -21.99
N GLU A 151 13.68 -8.06 -21.39
CA GLU A 151 13.47 -6.70 -20.93
C GLU A 151 13.07 -5.78 -22.07
N ALA A 152 13.66 -5.94 -23.27
CA ALA A 152 13.32 -5.15 -24.44
C ALA A 152 11.84 -5.29 -24.85
N PHE A 153 11.26 -6.48 -24.65
CA PHE A 153 9.85 -6.74 -24.93
C PHE A 153 8.94 -6.48 -23.72
N PHE A 154 9.50 -6.44 -22.53
CA PHE A 154 8.77 -6.09 -21.32
C PHE A 154 8.54 -4.58 -21.25
N SER A 155 9.55 -3.79 -21.58
CA SER A 155 9.51 -2.32 -21.55
C SER A 155 9.29 -1.77 -22.96
N VAL A 156 8.08 -1.94 -23.50
CA VAL A 156 7.75 -1.40 -24.83
C VAL A 156 7.26 0.05 -24.75
N SER A 157 7.53 0.80 -25.83
CA SER A 157 6.98 2.15 -26.03
C SER A 157 5.50 2.13 -26.41
N GLY A 158 4.79 3.26 -26.26
CA GLY A 158 3.37 3.38 -26.61
C GLY A 158 3.01 3.12 -28.07
N ASP A 159 4.00 3.00 -28.96
CA ASP A 159 3.83 2.54 -30.35
C ASP A 159 4.14 1.04 -30.51
N ALA A 160 4.18 0.29 -29.42
CA ALA A 160 4.53 -1.13 -29.32
C ALA A 160 5.95 -1.47 -29.80
N THR A 161 6.85 -0.48 -29.90
CA THR A 161 8.26 -0.71 -30.21
C THR A 161 9.00 -1.24 -28.99
N ALA A 162 9.71 -2.35 -29.13
CA ALA A 162 10.59 -2.86 -28.09
C ALA A 162 11.71 -1.85 -27.78
N VAL A 163 12.01 -1.66 -26.50
CA VAL A 163 13.03 -0.72 -26.06
C VAL A 163 14.22 -1.48 -25.49
N GLU A 164 15.33 -1.45 -26.21
CA GLU A 164 16.57 -2.07 -25.74
C GLU A 164 17.03 -1.46 -24.42
N PRO A 165 17.29 -2.28 -23.39
CA PRO A 165 17.70 -1.79 -22.09
C PRO A 165 19.09 -1.14 -22.15
N GLY A 166 19.23 -0.04 -21.43
CA GLY A 166 20.48 0.69 -21.27
C GLY A 166 20.93 0.70 -19.81
N PRO A 167 22.11 1.30 -19.50
CA PRO A 167 22.68 1.28 -18.15
C PRO A 167 21.80 1.90 -17.04
N ARG A 168 20.80 2.70 -17.41
CA ARG A 168 19.84 3.32 -16.48
C ARG A 168 18.46 2.69 -16.52
N ASP A 169 18.36 1.46 -17.00
CA ASP A 169 17.14 0.68 -16.95
C ASP A 169 17.26 -0.44 -15.89
N ALA A 170 16.13 -0.93 -15.40
CA ALA A 170 16.11 -2.02 -14.42
C ALA A 170 16.55 -3.33 -15.05
N ASP A 171 17.23 -4.16 -14.27
CA ASP A 171 17.51 -5.54 -14.55
C ASP A 171 16.48 -6.44 -13.87
N ILE A 172 15.70 -7.19 -14.65
CA ILE A 172 14.68 -8.12 -14.15
C ILE A 172 15.30 -9.49 -13.95
N VAL A 173 15.52 -9.88 -12.72
CA VAL A 173 16.08 -11.21 -12.40
C VAL A 173 15.07 -12.32 -12.72
N TRP A 174 13.82 -12.14 -12.32
CA TRP A 174 12.70 -13.02 -12.65
C TRP A 174 11.35 -12.30 -12.54
N ARG A 175 10.32 -12.86 -13.16
CA ARG A 175 8.95 -12.37 -13.20
C ARG A 175 7.95 -13.51 -12.96
N PHE A 176 6.90 -13.24 -12.21
CA PHE A 176 5.74 -14.13 -12.02
C PHE A 176 4.46 -13.39 -12.40
N ASP A 177 3.83 -13.79 -13.49
CA ASP A 177 2.56 -13.23 -13.97
C ASP A 177 1.40 -13.89 -13.21
N MET A 178 0.77 -13.16 -12.30
CA MET A 178 -0.31 -13.71 -11.47
C MET A 178 -1.57 -14.02 -12.29
N ILE A 179 -1.92 -13.17 -13.26
CA ILE A 179 -3.17 -13.31 -14.02
C ILE A 179 -3.11 -14.55 -14.91
N ARG A 180 -1.95 -14.80 -15.55
CA ARG A 180 -1.79 -15.98 -16.44
C ARG A 180 -1.49 -17.26 -15.67
N SER A 181 -0.97 -17.16 -14.46
CA SER A 181 -0.53 -18.31 -13.66
C SER A 181 -1.55 -18.80 -12.65
N LEU A 182 -2.54 -17.96 -12.30
CA LEU A 182 -3.50 -18.20 -11.24
C LEU A 182 -4.93 -17.89 -11.71
N PRO A 183 -5.93 -18.60 -11.18
CA PRO A 183 -7.33 -18.25 -11.39
C PRO A 183 -7.69 -17.05 -10.49
N ILE A 184 -7.26 -15.84 -10.85
CA ILE A 184 -7.59 -14.60 -10.15
C ILE A 184 -8.31 -13.62 -11.06
N PHE A 185 -9.03 -12.66 -10.46
CA PHE A 185 -9.72 -11.58 -11.14
C PHE A 185 -9.34 -10.25 -10.45
N PRO A 186 -8.19 -9.65 -10.82
CA PRO A 186 -7.74 -8.41 -10.21
C PRO A 186 -8.71 -7.25 -10.43
N HIS A 187 -8.83 -6.38 -9.43
CA HIS A 187 -9.73 -5.24 -9.40
C HIS A 187 -8.96 -3.93 -9.21
N ASP A 188 -9.32 -2.90 -9.96
CA ASP A 188 -8.76 -1.54 -9.96
C ASP A 188 -7.24 -1.49 -10.19
N ALA A 189 -6.44 -1.77 -9.20
CA ALA A 189 -4.99 -1.72 -9.26
C ALA A 189 -4.30 -2.71 -8.31
N SER A 190 -3.04 -3.00 -8.58
CA SER A 190 -2.19 -3.82 -7.70
C SER A 190 -1.53 -2.94 -6.63
N HIS A 191 -2.05 -2.98 -5.40
CA HIS A 191 -1.56 -2.15 -4.28
C HIS A 191 -0.72 -2.92 -3.26
N CYS A 192 -0.80 -4.24 -3.21
CA CYS A 192 -0.12 -5.04 -2.19
C CYS A 192 1.38 -4.83 -2.21
N SER A 193 1.96 -4.52 -1.06
CA SER A 193 3.40 -4.57 -0.83
C SER A 193 3.82 -5.98 -0.42
N ILE A 194 4.98 -6.42 -0.90
CA ILE A 194 5.47 -7.77 -0.69
C ILE A 194 6.13 -7.91 0.67
N LEU A 195 5.72 -8.91 1.46
CA LEU A 195 6.39 -9.27 2.69
C LEU A 195 7.43 -10.37 2.41
N VAL A 196 8.69 -10.12 2.79
CA VAL A 196 9.77 -11.11 2.71
C VAL A 196 9.95 -11.79 4.07
N VAL A 197 9.90 -13.13 4.10
CA VAL A 197 10.15 -13.93 5.31
C VAL A 197 11.04 -15.11 4.94
N GLY A 198 12.28 -15.08 5.38
CA GLY A 198 13.27 -16.11 5.04
C GLY A 198 13.46 -16.22 3.52
N ASP A 199 13.16 -17.37 2.93
CA ASP A 199 13.25 -17.63 1.49
C ASP A 199 11.94 -17.39 0.74
N HIS A 200 10.93 -16.80 1.37
CA HIS A 200 9.58 -16.68 0.82
C HIS A 200 9.13 -15.23 0.67
N LEU A 201 8.37 -14.98 -0.39
CA LEU A 201 7.62 -13.74 -0.63
C LEU A 201 6.13 -14.01 -0.44
N TYR A 202 5.47 -13.23 0.40
CA TYR A 202 4.02 -13.29 0.63
C TYR A 202 3.36 -12.10 -0.08
N VAL A 203 2.39 -12.38 -0.94
CA VAL A 203 1.82 -11.42 -1.89
C VAL A 203 0.31 -11.56 -1.96
N GLY A 204 -0.42 -10.47 -1.79
CA GLY A 204 -1.85 -10.39 -2.09
C GLY A 204 -2.10 -10.35 -3.60
N THR A 205 -3.17 -11.01 -4.06
CA THR A 205 -3.44 -11.19 -5.49
C THR A 205 -4.28 -10.09 -6.11
N GLY A 206 -4.91 -9.24 -5.29
CA GLY A 206 -5.81 -8.19 -5.80
C GLY A 206 -7.17 -8.70 -6.30
N ASN A 207 -7.55 -9.94 -5.98
CA ASN A 207 -8.84 -10.49 -6.41
C ASN A 207 -10.01 -9.64 -5.92
N GLY A 208 -11.05 -9.45 -6.75
CA GLY A 208 -12.18 -8.59 -6.42
C GLY A 208 -13.48 -8.99 -7.09
N VAL A 209 -14.39 -8.03 -7.21
CA VAL A 209 -15.75 -8.23 -7.73
C VAL A 209 -15.92 -7.60 -9.12
N TYR A 210 -16.95 -8.02 -9.82
CA TYR A 210 -17.45 -7.36 -11.02
C TYR A 210 -18.97 -7.27 -10.95
N ASP A 211 -19.53 -6.11 -11.21
CA ASP A 211 -20.97 -5.82 -11.07
C ASP A 211 -21.55 -6.35 -9.73
N GLY A 212 -20.79 -6.10 -8.65
CA GLY A 212 -21.17 -6.53 -7.30
C GLY A 212 -21.23 -8.05 -7.09
N LYS A 213 -20.50 -8.83 -7.88
CA LYS A 213 -20.40 -10.29 -7.74
C LYS A 213 -18.94 -10.70 -7.69
N VAL A 214 -18.64 -11.63 -6.79
CA VAL A 214 -17.34 -12.30 -6.80
C VAL A 214 -17.28 -13.18 -8.05
N VAL A 215 -16.34 -12.86 -8.94
CA VAL A 215 -16.19 -13.57 -10.24
C VAL A 215 -15.54 -14.94 -10.02
N LEU A 216 -14.49 -14.99 -9.21
CA LEU A 216 -13.75 -16.22 -8.90
C LEU A 216 -13.72 -16.48 -7.40
N PRO A 217 -14.77 -17.09 -6.83
CA PRO A 217 -14.91 -17.26 -5.38
C PRO A 217 -13.90 -18.22 -4.74
N THR A 218 -13.19 -19.00 -5.54
CA THR A 218 -12.13 -19.92 -5.09
C THR A 218 -10.72 -19.44 -5.43
N ALA A 219 -10.60 -18.20 -5.91
CA ALA A 219 -9.29 -17.60 -6.20
C ALA A 219 -8.45 -17.49 -4.91
N PRO A 220 -7.14 -17.70 -4.98
CA PRO A 220 -6.29 -17.37 -3.85
C PRO A 220 -6.25 -15.85 -3.63
N SER A 221 -6.35 -15.41 -2.38
CA SER A 221 -6.17 -14.01 -1.96
C SER A 221 -4.75 -13.72 -1.53
N LEU A 222 -4.02 -14.75 -1.08
CA LEU A 222 -2.65 -14.67 -0.63
C LEU A 222 -1.83 -15.81 -1.22
N ILE A 223 -0.72 -15.48 -1.85
CA ILE A 223 0.22 -16.46 -2.44
C ILE A 223 1.60 -16.34 -1.83
N VAL A 224 2.38 -17.41 -1.98
CA VAL A 224 3.78 -17.46 -1.54
C VAL A 224 4.66 -17.87 -2.71
N LEU A 225 5.68 -17.06 -2.98
CA LEU A 225 6.70 -17.35 -3.98
C LEU A 225 8.05 -17.64 -3.33
N ASP A 226 8.84 -18.52 -3.93
CA ASP A 226 10.27 -18.65 -3.63
C ASP A 226 10.99 -17.37 -4.08
N LYS A 227 11.67 -16.67 -3.16
CA LYS A 227 12.24 -15.34 -3.46
C LYS A 227 13.39 -15.36 -4.46
N ARG A 228 14.05 -16.51 -4.67
CA ARG A 228 15.18 -16.63 -5.60
C ARG A 228 14.74 -16.91 -7.04
N THR A 229 13.60 -17.59 -7.20
CA THR A 229 13.17 -18.12 -8.50
C THR A 229 11.83 -17.57 -8.99
N GLY A 230 11.05 -16.92 -8.13
CA GLY A 230 9.69 -16.47 -8.43
C GLY A 230 8.67 -17.62 -8.54
N ARG A 231 9.06 -18.87 -8.22
CA ARG A 231 8.18 -20.04 -8.32
C ARG A 231 7.11 -20.00 -7.21
N LEU A 232 5.86 -20.26 -7.58
CA LEU A 232 4.75 -20.44 -6.63
C LEU A 232 5.01 -21.67 -5.75
N VAL A 233 5.01 -21.47 -4.42
CA VAL A 233 5.25 -22.54 -3.43
C VAL A 233 4.07 -22.78 -2.51
N ALA A 234 3.20 -21.79 -2.31
CA ALA A 234 1.95 -21.97 -1.58
C ALA A 234 0.91 -20.92 -1.95
N ARG A 235 -0.33 -21.14 -1.52
CA ARG A 235 -1.46 -20.20 -1.60
C ARG A 235 -2.44 -20.49 -0.46
N ASP A 236 -3.29 -19.51 -0.13
CA ASP A 236 -4.45 -19.75 0.75
C ASP A 236 -5.48 -20.67 0.06
N ASP A 237 -6.49 -21.08 0.80
CA ASP A 237 -7.51 -22.04 0.33
C ASP A 237 -8.69 -21.39 -0.43
N GLY A 238 -8.61 -20.08 -0.71
CA GLY A 238 -9.61 -19.32 -1.46
C GLY A 238 -10.85 -18.90 -0.66
N LYS A 239 -10.93 -19.15 0.65
CA LYS A 239 -12.11 -18.79 1.46
C LYS A 239 -12.33 -17.29 1.58
N ILE A 240 -11.24 -16.51 1.61
CA ILE A 240 -11.30 -15.03 1.64
C ILE A 240 -12.00 -14.52 0.39
N SER A 241 -11.58 -14.98 -0.79
CA SER A 241 -12.12 -14.53 -2.08
C SER A 241 -13.62 -14.79 -2.22
N ALA A 242 -14.15 -15.84 -1.64
CA ALA A 242 -15.58 -16.14 -1.68
C ALA A 242 -16.46 -15.04 -1.02
N ASN A 243 -15.87 -14.23 -0.13
CA ASN A 243 -16.56 -13.23 0.67
C ASN A 243 -16.02 -11.81 0.46
N VAL A 244 -15.15 -11.57 -0.52
CA VAL A 244 -14.62 -10.25 -0.85
C VAL A 244 -15.78 -9.30 -1.12
N PHE A 245 -15.76 -8.13 -0.47
CA PHE A 245 -16.80 -7.14 -0.63
C PHE A 245 -16.58 -6.29 -1.89
N HIS A 246 -15.35 -5.85 -2.15
CA HIS A 246 -14.99 -5.02 -3.30
C HIS A 246 -13.65 -5.48 -3.91
N GLY A 247 -12.54 -5.21 -3.24
CA GLY A 247 -11.19 -5.56 -3.68
C GLY A 247 -10.30 -6.08 -2.55
N GLN A 248 -9.10 -6.51 -2.91
CA GLN A 248 -8.13 -7.12 -2.02
C GLN A 248 -6.79 -6.39 -2.12
N TRP A 249 -6.57 -5.35 -1.30
CA TRP A 249 -5.41 -4.45 -1.45
C TRP A 249 -4.48 -4.40 -0.24
N SER A 250 -4.89 -4.97 0.90
CA SER A 250 -4.07 -5.03 2.11
C SER A 250 -2.75 -5.77 1.87
N SER A 251 -1.73 -5.41 2.62
CA SER A 251 -0.43 -6.10 2.60
C SER A 251 -0.26 -6.97 3.83
N PRO A 252 0.35 -8.16 3.70
CA PRO A 252 0.62 -9.03 4.85
C PRO A 252 1.70 -8.45 5.77
N THR A 253 1.63 -8.79 7.05
CA THR A 253 2.64 -8.45 8.07
C THR A 253 2.95 -9.65 8.96
N LEU A 254 4.02 -9.58 9.74
CA LEU A 254 4.37 -10.62 10.72
C LEU A 254 4.02 -10.19 12.14
N ALA A 255 3.52 -11.16 12.92
CA ALA A 255 3.29 -11.05 14.35
C ALA A 255 3.98 -12.19 15.10
N GLY A 256 4.39 -11.94 16.35
CA GLY A 256 5.02 -12.94 17.20
C GLY A 256 6.50 -13.19 16.89
N SER A 257 7.04 -14.24 17.43
CA SER A 257 8.44 -14.66 17.23
C SER A 257 8.62 -16.17 17.42
N GLY A 258 9.61 -16.76 16.76
CA GLY A 258 9.87 -18.21 16.84
C GLY A 258 8.65 -19.04 16.45
N PRO A 259 8.26 -20.06 17.22
CA PRO A 259 7.13 -20.94 16.92
C PRO A 259 5.76 -20.23 16.93
N THR A 260 5.66 -19.07 17.60
CA THR A 260 4.43 -18.28 17.67
C THR A 260 4.31 -17.24 16.54
N THR A 261 5.26 -17.21 15.60
CA THR A 261 5.19 -16.33 14.44
C THR A 261 3.96 -16.63 13.61
N ARG A 262 3.19 -15.60 13.31
CA ARG A 262 2.03 -15.66 12.40
C ARG A 262 2.14 -14.60 11.33
N LEU A 263 1.68 -14.96 10.16
CA LEU A 263 1.39 -14.04 9.09
C LEU A 263 0.01 -13.45 9.33
N VAL A 264 -0.10 -12.14 9.40
CA VAL A 264 -1.36 -11.43 9.60
C VAL A 264 -1.73 -10.73 8.30
N PHE A 265 -2.96 -10.91 7.83
CA PHE A 265 -3.43 -10.41 6.57
C PHE A 265 -4.84 -9.82 6.69
N GLY A 266 -5.04 -8.62 6.17
CA GLY A 266 -6.34 -7.97 6.11
C GLY A 266 -7.12 -8.46 4.89
N GLY A 267 -8.27 -9.08 5.11
CA GLY A 267 -9.09 -9.61 4.04
C GLY A 267 -9.98 -8.56 3.38
N GLY A 268 -10.22 -8.71 2.08
CA GLY A 268 -11.28 -7.99 1.35
C GLY A 268 -12.68 -8.41 1.79
N ASP A 269 -12.78 -9.45 2.60
CA ASP A 269 -13.98 -9.91 3.29
C ASP A 269 -14.23 -9.21 4.64
N GLY A 270 -13.33 -8.30 5.05
CA GLY A 270 -13.40 -7.55 6.30
C GLY A 270 -12.94 -8.31 7.53
N LEU A 271 -12.33 -9.49 7.34
CA LEU A 271 -11.72 -10.25 8.42
C LEU A 271 -10.20 -10.01 8.45
N CYS A 272 -9.65 -9.97 9.65
CA CYS A 272 -8.21 -10.05 9.87
C CYS A 272 -7.83 -11.51 10.09
N HIS A 273 -6.99 -12.05 9.22
CA HIS A 273 -6.62 -13.47 9.17
C HIS A 273 -5.21 -13.70 9.71
N GLY A 274 -5.05 -14.79 10.44
CA GLY A 274 -3.76 -15.27 10.93
C GLY A 274 -3.38 -16.61 10.33
N PHE A 275 -2.26 -16.66 9.59
CA PHE A 275 -1.74 -17.88 8.97
C PHE A 275 -0.43 -18.32 9.61
N VAL A 276 -0.15 -19.62 9.51
CA VAL A 276 1.17 -20.17 9.85
C VAL A 276 2.10 -19.92 8.66
N PRO A 277 3.21 -19.17 8.84
CA PRO A 277 4.20 -19.00 7.77
C PRO A 277 4.78 -20.33 7.31
N LEU A 278 5.15 -20.44 6.02
CA LEU A 278 5.83 -21.63 5.53
C LEU A 278 7.18 -21.82 6.22
N ALA A 279 7.45 -23.06 6.62
CA ALA A 279 8.78 -23.45 7.05
C ALA A 279 9.76 -23.38 5.86
N ALA A 280 11.01 -23.06 6.15
CA ALA A 280 12.06 -23.16 5.14
C ALA A 280 12.13 -24.60 4.63
N SER A 281 12.07 -24.78 3.31
CA SER A 281 12.16 -26.10 2.66
C SER A 281 13.39 -26.16 1.78
N THR A 282 14.16 -27.24 1.95
CA THR A 282 15.33 -27.50 1.12
C THR A 282 14.98 -28.20 -0.21
N GLN A 283 13.73 -28.64 -0.38
CA GLN A 283 13.28 -29.35 -1.59
C GLN A 283 12.06 -28.69 -2.22
N PRO A 284 12.05 -28.48 -3.55
CA PRO A 284 10.89 -27.97 -4.25
C PRO A 284 9.74 -28.98 -4.21
N ALA A 285 8.62 -28.63 -3.61
CA ALA A 285 7.40 -29.40 -3.72
C ALA A 285 6.92 -29.48 -5.19
N LYS A 286 6.32 -30.61 -5.57
CA LYS A 286 5.77 -30.80 -6.93
C LYS A 286 4.53 -29.95 -7.19
N GLN A 287 3.80 -29.57 -6.12
CA GLN A 287 2.61 -28.73 -6.19
C GLN A 287 2.68 -27.67 -5.06
N PRO A 288 2.08 -26.51 -5.25
CA PRO A 288 1.99 -25.49 -4.20
C PRO A 288 1.25 -26.05 -2.96
N ALA A 289 1.77 -25.72 -1.77
CA ALA A 289 1.12 -26.05 -0.51
C ALA A 289 -0.09 -25.14 -0.28
N THR A 290 -0.98 -25.54 0.64
CA THR A 290 -2.00 -24.66 1.18
C THR A 290 -1.46 -23.99 2.44
N LEU A 291 -1.57 -22.65 2.54
CA LEU A 291 -1.31 -21.92 3.78
C LEU A 291 -2.35 -22.32 4.83
N ALA A 292 -1.86 -22.70 6.01
CA ALA A 292 -2.73 -23.03 7.12
C ALA A 292 -3.22 -21.76 7.81
N GLU A 293 -4.51 -21.45 7.66
CA GLU A 293 -5.18 -20.44 8.46
C GLU A 293 -5.40 -21.00 9.87
N GLU A 294 -4.96 -20.25 10.89
CA GLU A 294 -5.10 -20.67 12.28
C GLU A 294 -6.26 -19.95 12.96
N TRP A 295 -6.45 -18.67 12.69
CA TRP A 295 -7.52 -17.85 13.25
C TRP A 295 -7.97 -16.73 12.31
N TRP A 296 -9.16 -16.19 12.58
CA TRP A 296 -9.67 -14.95 12.00
C TRP A 296 -10.41 -14.10 13.04
N PHE A 297 -10.46 -12.79 12.79
CA PHE A 297 -11.16 -11.81 13.61
C PHE A 297 -12.01 -10.91 12.70
N ASP A 298 -13.31 -10.78 13.02
CA ASP A 298 -14.21 -9.87 12.30
C ASP A 298 -13.99 -8.42 12.75
N CYS A 299 -13.45 -7.57 11.85
CA CYS A 299 -13.18 -6.16 12.11
C CYS A 299 -14.41 -5.27 11.87
N ASN A 300 -15.51 -5.80 11.31
CA ASN A 300 -16.70 -5.01 11.07
C ASN A 300 -17.34 -4.52 12.38
N PRO A 301 -17.98 -3.33 12.37
CA PRO A 301 -18.88 -2.92 13.45
C PRO A 301 -20.01 -3.94 13.64
N ALA A 302 -20.47 -4.09 14.87
CA ALA A 302 -21.63 -4.96 15.16
C ALA A 302 -22.84 -4.53 14.32
N GLY A 303 -23.56 -5.51 13.75
CA GLY A 303 -24.71 -5.24 12.90
C GLY A 303 -24.41 -4.92 11.44
N TYR A 304 -23.11 -4.84 11.02
CA TYR A 304 -22.74 -4.54 9.64
C TYR A 304 -22.69 -5.77 8.73
N ARG A 305 -22.51 -6.96 9.29
CA ARG A 305 -22.58 -8.24 8.55
C ARG A 305 -23.92 -8.94 8.69
N GLU A 306 -24.55 -8.80 9.86
CA GLU A 306 -25.83 -9.43 10.17
C GLU A 306 -26.75 -8.44 10.88
N ARG A 307 -28.03 -8.43 10.54
CA ARG A 307 -29.05 -7.64 11.20
C ARG A 307 -30.29 -8.50 11.43
N ASN A 308 -30.79 -8.53 12.66
CA ASN A 308 -31.95 -9.37 13.07
C ASN A 308 -31.76 -10.85 12.75
N GLY A 309 -30.54 -11.39 12.82
CA GLY A 309 -30.21 -12.78 12.52
C GLY A 309 -30.11 -13.12 11.01
N GLU A 310 -30.22 -12.11 10.15
CA GLU A 310 -30.05 -12.28 8.71
C GLU A 310 -28.75 -11.61 8.23
N ARG A 311 -28.01 -12.27 7.35
CA ARG A 311 -26.81 -11.73 6.71
C ARG A 311 -27.18 -10.59 5.76
N ILE A 312 -26.48 -9.47 5.85
CA ILE A 312 -26.65 -8.32 4.97
C ILE A 312 -25.97 -8.61 3.63
N ASP A 313 -26.76 -8.82 2.57
CA ASP A 313 -26.25 -8.83 1.19
C ASP A 313 -26.35 -7.43 0.62
N TYR A 314 -25.26 -6.67 0.79
CA TYR A 314 -25.16 -5.30 0.28
C TYR A 314 -25.42 -5.21 -1.22
N TRP A 315 -24.82 -6.09 -2.01
CA TRP A 315 -24.95 -6.04 -3.45
C TRP A 315 -26.36 -6.38 -3.94
N ALA A 316 -27.04 -7.30 -3.28
CA ALA A 316 -28.45 -7.55 -3.57
C ALA A 316 -29.33 -6.33 -3.23
N LEU A 317 -29.03 -5.64 -2.12
CA LEU A 317 -29.73 -4.41 -1.76
C LEU A 317 -29.50 -3.30 -2.80
N VAL A 318 -28.26 -3.08 -3.24
CA VAL A 318 -27.91 -2.08 -4.25
C VAL A 318 -28.58 -2.38 -5.59
N ARG A 319 -28.51 -3.62 -6.08
CA ARG A 319 -29.20 -4.04 -7.30
C ARG A 319 -30.72 -3.87 -7.22
N GLY A 320 -31.29 -4.02 -6.02
CA GLY A 320 -32.71 -3.76 -5.75
C GLY A 320 -33.06 -2.27 -5.54
N GLY A 321 -32.13 -1.35 -5.78
CA GLY A 321 -32.31 0.09 -5.59
C GLY A 321 -32.46 0.50 -4.12
N ARG A 322 -32.03 -0.33 -3.18
CA ARG A 322 -32.13 -0.11 -1.73
C ARG A 322 -30.75 0.11 -1.12
N ARG A 323 -30.71 0.92 -0.08
CA ARG A 323 -29.53 1.08 0.80
C ARG A 323 -30.02 0.99 2.24
N THR A 324 -29.29 0.23 3.07
CA THR A 324 -29.54 0.22 4.51
C THR A 324 -28.68 1.30 5.14
N LEU A 325 -29.33 2.28 5.76
CA LEU A 325 -28.67 3.36 6.48
C LEU A 325 -28.91 3.20 7.98
N ASP A 326 -27.97 3.62 8.80
CA ASP A 326 -28.17 3.80 10.23
C ASP A 326 -28.90 5.12 10.53
N ASP A 327 -29.10 5.40 11.82
CA ASP A 327 -29.85 6.60 12.29
C ASP A 327 -29.14 7.91 11.93
N ASP A 328 -27.82 7.89 11.67
CA ASP A 328 -27.04 9.02 11.20
C ASP A 328 -26.95 9.13 9.67
N GLY A 329 -27.66 8.27 8.94
CA GLY A 329 -27.66 8.25 7.48
C GLY A 329 -26.42 7.62 6.87
N MET A 330 -25.62 6.90 7.65
CA MET A 330 -24.43 6.21 7.16
C MET A 330 -24.79 4.80 6.67
N LEU A 331 -24.10 4.37 5.63
CA LEU A 331 -24.31 3.05 5.04
C LEU A 331 -23.96 1.93 6.03
N VAL A 332 -24.92 1.00 6.21
CA VAL A 332 -24.72 -0.23 7.00
C VAL A 332 -24.48 -1.39 6.04
N SER A 333 -23.26 -1.85 5.93
CA SER A 333 -22.92 -3.03 5.13
C SER A 333 -21.55 -3.59 5.52
N PRO A 334 -21.23 -4.82 5.14
CA PRO A 334 -19.87 -5.34 5.24
C PRO A 334 -18.85 -4.39 4.60
N SER A 335 -17.64 -4.41 5.12
CA SER A 335 -16.51 -3.58 4.66
C SER A 335 -15.30 -4.47 4.40
N GLU A 336 -14.30 -3.93 3.72
CA GLU A 336 -13.01 -4.55 3.49
C GLU A 336 -11.90 -3.93 4.34
N ILE A 337 -10.80 -4.66 4.53
CA ILE A 337 -9.57 -4.12 5.12
C ILE A 337 -8.65 -3.71 3.97
N ILE A 338 -8.51 -2.40 3.76
CA ILE A 338 -7.64 -1.82 2.72
C ILE A 338 -6.24 -1.54 3.28
N GLY A 339 -6.16 -0.89 4.44
CA GLY A 339 -4.91 -0.67 5.15
C GLY A 339 -4.28 -1.98 5.64
N SER A 340 -2.97 -2.00 5.83
CA SER A 340 -2.27 -3.18 6.34
C SER A 340 -2.42 -3.28 7.86
N PRO A 341 -2.58 -4.49 8.43
CA PRO A 341 -2.52 -4.70 9.87
C PRO A 341 -1.16 -4.25 10.43
N VAL A 342 -1.16 -3.58 11.58
CA VAL A 342 0.06 -3.13 12.28
C VAL A 342 0.24 -3.91 13.56
N VAL A 343 1.42 -4.51 13.73
CA VAL A 343 1.73 -5.35 14.90
C VAL A 343 2.72 -4.63 15.82
N VAL A 344 2.36 -4.52 17.11
CA VAL A 344 3.24 -4.01 18.17
C VAL A 344 3.16 -4.95 19.37
N GLY A 345 4.27 -5.63 19.67
CA GLY A 345 4.30 -6.66 20.69
C GLY A 345 3.35 -7.81 20.36
N ASN A 346 2.38 -8.07 21.24
CA ASN A 346 1.34 -9.08 21.06
C ASN A 346 -0.02 -8.50 20.64
N ARG A 347 -0.03 -7.30 20.09
CA ARG A 347 -1.25 -6.61 19.64
C ARG A 347 -1.21 -6.32 18.16
N ILE A 348 -2.37 -6.41 17.53
CA ILE A 348 -2.59 -6.14 16.12
C ILE A 348 -3.62 -5.01 16.03
N TYR A 349 -3.31 -3.95 15.29
CA TYR A 349 -4.19 -2.80 15.08
C TYR A 349 -4.64 -2.77 13.62
N VAL A 350 -5.95 -2.72 13.42
CA VAL A 350 -6.58 -2.82 12.09
C VAL A 350 -7.68 -1.79 11.95
N GLY A 351 -7.55 -0.91 10.95
CA GLY A 351 -8.64 -0.06 10.47
C GLY A 351 -9.45 -0.74 9.39
N ILE A 352 -10.76 -0.49 9.36
CA ILE A 352 -11.66 -1.03 8.34
C ILE A 352 -12.57 0.06 7.79
N GLY A 353 -12.98 -0.07 6.54
CA GLY A 353 -13.93 0.80 5.88
C GLY A 353 -14.22 0.30 4.48
N GLN A 354 -15.23 0.88 3.84
CA GLN A 354 -15.54 0.60 2.45
C GLN A 354 -14.78 1.53 1.52
N ASP A 355 -14.54 1.08 0.28
CA ASP A 355 -14.05 1.95 -0.75
C ASP A 355 -14.96 3.20 -0.92
N PRO A 356 -14.37 4.38 -1.18
CA PRO A 356 -15.11 5.63 -1.36
C PRO A 356 -16.22 5.58 -2.41
N VAL A 357 -16.12 4.75 -3.43
CA VAL A 357 -17.13 4.59 -4.49
C VAL A 357 -18.51 4.16 -3.93
N HIS A 358 -18.54 3.50 -2.78
CA HIS A 358 -19.79 3.06 -2.13
C HIS A 358 -20.53 4.17 -1.35
N GLY A 359 -19.98 5.38 -1.28
CA GLY A 359 -20.56 6.50 -0.56
C GLY A 359 -20.14 6.60 0.90
N PRO A 360 -20.78 7.46 1.71
CA PRO A 360 -20.41 7.64 3.11
C PRO A 360 -20.70 6.37 3.92
N GLY A 361 -19.75 5.95 4.74
CA GLY A 361 -19.87 4.75 5.58
C GLY A 361 -19.07 4.87 6.87
N ARG A 362 -19.45 4.08 7.86
CA ARG A 362 -18.69 3.96 9.11
C ARG A 362 -17.51 3.05 8.91
N GLY A 363 -16.45 3.32 9.67
CA GLY A 363 -15.35 2.42 9.87
C GLY A 363 -15.30 1.89 11.29
N ALA A 364 -14.26 1.16 11.58
CA ALA A 364 -13.88 0.77 12.93
C ALA A 364 -12.35 0.67 12.99
N LEU A 365 -11.81 0.89 14.17
CA LEU A 365 -10.44 0.58 14.50
C LEU A 365 -10.43 -0.47 15.60
N SER A 366 -9.82 -1.62 15.34
CA SER A 366 -9.77 -2.75 16.28
C SER A 366 -8.35 -2.97 16.78
N CYS A 367 -8.21 -3.25 18.08
CA CYS A 367 -7.02 -3.83 18.67
C CYS A 367 -7.30 -5.28 19.03
N ILE A 368 -6.51 -6.20 18.51
CA ILE A 368 -6.67 -7.63 18.60
C ILE A 368 -5.46 -8.21 19.35
N ALA A 369 -5.67 -9.07 20.33
CA ALA A 369 -4.60 -9.83 20.97
C ALA A 369 -4.15 -10.94 20.02
N LEU A 370 -2.84 -11.11 19.84
CA LEU A 370 -2.27 -12.18 19.02
C LEU A 370 -2.52 -13.55 19.67
N GLY A 371 -2.94 -14.52 18.86
CA GLY A 371 -3.12 -15.92 19.26
C GLY A 371 -4.54 -16.44 19.05
N GLY A 372 -4.83 -17.60 19.63
CA GLY A 372 -6.11 -18.30 19.49
C GLY A 372 -6.20 -19.15 18.23
N THR A 373 -7.36 -19.77 18.02
CA THR A 373 -7.68 -20.61 16.86
C THR A 373 -9.13 -20.44 16.45
N GLY A 374 -9.41 -20.52 15.15
CA GLY A 374 -10.74 -20.31 14.58
C GLY A 374 -11.23 -18.87 14.72
N ASP A 375 -12.50 -18.67 15.00
CA ASP A 375 -13.08 -17.34 15.24
C ASP A 375 -12.65 -16.81 16.61
N VAL A 376 -11.79 -15.79 16.60
CA VAL A 376 -11.31 -15.15 17.81
C VAL A 376 -11.97 -13.79 18.08
N THR A 377 -13.00 -13.43 17.34
CA THR A 377 -13.66 -12.11 17.41
C THR A 377 -14.10 -11.73 18.82
N ALA A 378 -14.76 -12.66 19.52
CA ALA A 378 -15.26 -12.41 20.88
C ALA A 378 -14.18 -12.52 21.96
N THR A 379 -13.15 -13.36 21.73
CA THR A 379 -12.17 -13.75 22.78
C THR A 379 -10.87 -12.94 22.74
N HIS A 380 -10.49 -12.38 21.58
CA HIS A 380 -9.24 -11.66 21.41
C HIS A 380 -9.40 -10.16 21.09
N ARG A 381 -10.63 -9.63 21.15
CA ARG A 381 -10.87 -8.19 21.08
C ARG A 381 -10.35 -7.53 22.35
N VAL A 382 -9.27 -6.74 22.22
CA VAL A 382 -8.79 -5.90 23.32
C VAL A 382 -9.70 -4.69 23.46
N TRP A 383 -9.91 -3.99 22.33
CA TRP A 383 -10.87 -2.89 22.23
C TRP A 383 -11.27 -2.69 20.76
N GLN A 384 -12.38 -1.99 20.55
CA GLN A 384 -12.82 -1.53 19.24
C GLN A 384 -13.34 -0.09 19.37
N TYR A 385 -12.80 0.81 18.55
CA TYR A 385 -13.22 2.21 18.47
C TYR A 385 -14.11 2.42 17.26
N LEU A 386 -15.35 2.89 17.48
CA LEU A 386 -16.38 3.12 16.48
C LEU A 386 -16.59 4.60 16.13
N GLY A 387 -15.83 5.51 16.76
CA GLY A 387 -15.90 6.95 16.52
C GLY A 387 -15.15 7.42 15.27
N ILE A 388 -14.76 6.48 14.38
CA ILE A 388 -14.03 6.74 13.14
C ILE A 388 -14.91 6.41 11.92
N GLY A 389 -14.83 7.23 10.88
CA GLY A 389 -15.39 6.91 9.57
C GLY A 389 -14.57 5.82 8.85
N ARG A 390 -14.94 5.48 7.61
CA ARG A 390 -14.19 4.49 6.83
C ARG A 390 -12.71 4.88 6.73
N SER A 391 -11.83 3.92 6.99
CA SER A 391 -10.39 4.08 6.93
C SER A 391 -9.80 3.22 5.82
N LEU A 392 -9.03 3.85 4.95
CA LEU A 392 -8.25 3.20 3.89
C LEU A 392 -6.77 3.12 4.30
N SER A 393 -6.43 3.81 5.39
CA SER A 393 -5.06 4.04 5.83
C SER A 393 -4.58 2.94 6.77
N THR A 394 -3.32 2.58 6.66
CA THR A 394 -2.59 1.83 7.69
C THR A 394 -2.36 2.74 8.89
N VAL A 395 -2.65 2.27 10.09
CA VAL A 395 -2.43 3.06 11.31
C VAL A 395 -0.94 3.19 11.65
N ALA A 396 -0.56 4.21 12.42
CA ALA A 396 0.75 4.28 13.05
C ALA A 396 0.63 4.13 14.56
N VAL A 397 1.51 3.33 15.17
CA VAL A 397 1.54 3.13 16.62
C VAL A 397 2.91 3.53 17.15
N ALA A 398 2.93 4.50 18.07
CA ALA A 398 4.17 5.01 18.66
C ALA A 398 3.91 5.52 20.09
N ASP A 399 4.84 5.25 20.98
CA ASP A 399 4.85 5.79 22.36
C ASP A 399 3.50 5.61 23.10
N GLY A 400 2.87 4.43 22.96
CA GLY A 400 1.60 4.11 23.60
C GLY A 400 0.37 4.78 22.96
N LEU A 401 0.52 5.37 21.77
CA LEU A 401 -0.56 6.03 21.03
C LEU A 401 -0.76 5.41 19.65
N VAL A 402 -2.01 5.39 19.19
CA VAL A 402 -2.41 5.01 17.84
C VAL A 402 -2.87 6.22 17.07
N TYR A 403 -2.31 6.43 15.90
CA TYR A 403 -2.74 7.46 14.96
C TYR A 403 -3.43 6.80 13.77
N ALA A 404 -4.70 7.11 13.58
CA ALA A 404 -5.52 6.56 12.51
C ALA A 404 -6.15 7.68 11.70
N ALA A 405 -6.23 7.51 10.39
CA ALA A 405 -6.88 8.47 9.51
C ALA A 405 -8.13 7.88 8.88
N GLU A 406 -9.20 8.69 8.75
CA GLU A 406 -10.38 8.36 7.98
C GLU A 406 -10.39 9.11 6.64
N TYR A 407 -11.00 8.51 5.64
CA TYR A 407 -11.09 9.10 4.30
C TYR A 407 -11.68 10.52 4.31
N ALA A 408 -12.70 10.76 5.15
CA ALA A 408 -13.40 12.05 5.24
C ALA A 408 -12.55 13.20 5.83
N GLY A 409 -11.30 12.93 6.25
CA GLY A 409 -10.33 13.97 6.60
C GLY A 409 -9.96 14.07 8.07
N LYS A 410 -10.48 13.24 8.95
CA LYS A 410 -10.08 13.28 10.36
C LYS A 410 -8.90 12.34 10.62
N VAL A 411 -7.97 12.86 11.41
CA VAL A 411 -6.87 12.09 12.03
C VAL A 411 -7.19 11.94 13.50
N HIS A 412 -7.27 10.70 13.97
CA HIS A 412 -7.58 10.35 15.34
C HIS A 412 -6.31 9.90 16.07
N CYS A 413 -6.16 10.34 17.32
CA CYS A 413 -5.15 9.84 18.25
C CYS A 413 -5.84 9.13 19.40
N LEU A 414 -5.53 7.85 19.58
CA LEU A 414 -6.08 7.02 20.64
C LEU A 414 -4.98 6.50 21.54
N ASP A 415 -5.34 6.18 22.77
CA ASP A 415 -4.51 5.35 23.65
C ASP A 415 -4.41 3.92 23.07
N ALA A 416 -3.19 3.41 22.93
CA ALA A 416 -2.95 2.12 22.32
C ALA A 416 -3.44 0.93 23.17
N ASP A 417 -3.48 1.09 24.50
CA ASP A 417 -3.88 0.03 25.41
C ASP A 417 -5.38 -0.06 25.58
N THR A 418 -6.06 1.09 25.61
CA THR A 418 -7.49 1.18 25.95
C THR A 418 -8.41 1.50 24.78
N GLY A 419 -7.88 2.05 23.67
CA GLY A 419 -8.66 2.57 22.55
C GLY A 419 -9.39 3.87 22.85
N GLU A 420 -9.09 4.52 23.98
CA GLU A 420 -9.70 5.79 24.37
C GLU A 420 -9.22 6.92 23.46
N LEU A 421 -10.16 7.71 22.93
CA LEU A 421 -9.83 8.85 22.09
C LEU A 421 -9.15 9.94 22.93
N ARG A 422 -7.93 10.32 22.56
CA ARG A 422 -7.21 11.47 23.13
C ARG A 422 -7.62 12.76 22.43
N TRP A 423 -7.57 12.74 21.10
CA TRP A 423 -7.99 13.87 20.26
C TRP A 423 -8.27 13.43 18.83
N PHE A 424 -8.96 14.27 18.08
CA PHE A 424 -8.97 14.21 16.62
C PHE A 424 -8.69 15.59 16.02
N HIS A 425 -8.16 15.58 14.79
CA HIS A 425 -7.93 16.76 13.96
C HIS A 425 -8.65 16.58 12.63
N ASP A 426 -9.49 17.54 12.26
CA ASP A 426 -10.18 17.56 10.99
C ASP A 426 -9.39 18.41 9.99
N THR A 427 -8.79 17.79 8.99
CA THR A 427 -8.06 18.45 7.90
C THR A 427 -9.00 19.09 6.87
N ARG A 428 -10.29 18.71 6.88
CA ARG A 428 -11.32 19.08 5.90
C ARG A 428 -10.98 18.70 4.47
N GLU A 429 -10.11 17.71 4.30
CA GLU A 429 -9.61 17.23 3.03
C GLU A 429 -9.55 15.71 3.04
N GLU A 430 -9.84 15.06 1.92
CA GLU A 430 -9.73 13.61 1.77
C GLU A 430 -8.34 13.10 2.12
N ILE A 431 -8.27 11.95 2.81
CA ILE A 431 -7.03 11.28 3.20
C ILE A 431 -7.02 9.86 2.63
N TRP A 432 -6.02 9.57 1.78
CA TRP A 432 -5.66 8.24 1.32
C TRP A 432 -4.34 7.76 1.94
N SER A 433 -3.49 8.70 2.32
CA SER A 433 -2.19 8.48 2.93
C SER A 433 -2.31 7.85 4.32
N SER A 434 -1.30 7.10 4.72
CA SER A 434 -1.17 6.60 6.09
C SER A 434 -0.31 7.54 6.94
N PRO A 435 -0.57 7.68 8.25
CA PRO A 435 0.27 8.46 9.15
C PRO A 435 1.70 7.92 9.21
N CYS A 436 2.68 8.81 9.13
CA CYS A 436 4.09 8.53 9.38
C CYS A 436 4.50 9.21 10.68
N VAL A 437 4.85 8.44 11.70
CA VAL A 437 5.30 8.98 12.99
C VAL A 437 6.81 8.90 13.09
N VAL A 438 7.47 10.05 13.20
CA VAL A 438 8.92 10.16 13.32
C VAL A 438 9.30 11.45 14.03
N ASP A 439 10.35 11.39 14.86
CA ASP A 439 10.95 12.56 15.53
C ASP A 439 9.92 13.43 16.28
N GLY A 440 9.00 12.79 17.03
CA GLY A 440 7.95 13.48 17.77
C GLY A 440 6.88 14.16 16.90
N LYS A 441 6.75 13.77 15.63
CA LYS A 441 5.81 14.36 14.67
C LYS A 441 5.02 13.30 13.93
N VAL A 442 3.77 13.64 13.58
CA VAL A 442 2.89 12.85 12.71
C VAL A 442 2.76 13.58 11.38
N PHE A 443 3.21 12.98 10.31
CA PHE A 443 3.07 13.48 8.94
C PHE A 443 1.95 12.72 8.25
N ILE A 444 1.02 13.43 7.62
CA ILE A 444 -0.07 12.81 6.86
C ILE A 444 -0.38 13.61 5.60
N GLY A 445 -0.44 12.89 4.48
CA GLY A 445 -0.85 13.45 3.20
C GLY A 445 -2.35 13.62 3.10
N THR A 446 -2.81 14.71 2.49
CA THR A 446 -4.20 14.98 2.19
C THR A 446 -4.35 15.40 0.73
N ARG A 447 -5.59 15.61 0.29
CA ARG A 447 -5.88 16.11 -1.07
C ARG A 447 -5.17 17.42 -1.41
N LYS A 448 -4.89 18.28 -0.44
CA LYS A 448 -4.31 19.61 -0.69
C LYS A 448 -2.95 19.85 -0.07
N ALA A 449 -2.60 19.12 0.97
CA ALA A 449 -1.43 19.43 1.77
C ALA A 449 -0.80 18.20 2.43
N LEU A 450 0.43 18.36 2.88
CA LEU A 450 1.01 17.57 3.95
C LEU A 450 0.67 18.26 5.27
N THR A 451 -0.11 17.62 6.12
CA THR A 451 -0.41 18.07 7.48
C THR A 451 0.61 17.49 8.45
N VAL A 452 1.15 18.31 9.32
CA VAL A 452 2.15 17.93 10.34
C VAL A 452 1.60 18.27 11.72
N LEU A 453 1.49 17.24 12.56
CA LEU A 453 1.03 17.33 13.95
C LEU A 453 2.16 16.94 14.89
N ALA A 454 2.15 17.46 16.12
CA ALA A 454 2.99 16.90 17.17
C ALA A 454 2.48 15.50 17.53
N ALA A 455 3.39 14.54 17.67
CA ALA A 455 3.05 13.26 18.26
C ALA A 455 2.90 13.41 19.78
N GLY A 456 1.79 12.95 20.34
CA GLY A 456 1.50 13.04 21.76
C GLY A 456 0.01 13.00 22.08
N ALA A 457 -0.32 12.96 23.38
CA ALA A 457 -1.69 12.88 23.86
C ALA A 457 -2.47 14.20 23.74
N GLU A 458 -1.80 15.30 23.42
CA GLU A 458 -2.40 16.61 23.21
C GLU A 458 -2.34 17.01 21.74
N LYS A 459 -3.46 17.55 21.23
CA LYS A 459 -3.53 18.01 19.84
C LYS A 459 -2.72 19.30 19.63
N ASN A 460 -1.73 19.23 18.74
CA ASN A 460 -0.99 20.41 18.31
C ASN A 460 -0.65 20.32 16.81
N VAL A 461 -1.16 21.25 16.01
CA VAL A 461 -0.89 21.35 14.57
C VAL A 461 0.37 22.19 14.37
N LEU A 462 1.40 21.58 13.80
CA LEU A 462 2.70 22.23 13.59
C LEU A 462 2.76 22.95 12.24
N ALA A 463 2.21 22.32 11.18
CA ALA A 463 2.21 22.89 9.84
C ALA A 463 1.15 22.27 8.93
N GLU A 464 0.77 23.03 7.90
CA GLU A 464 0.09 22.56 6.68
C GLU A 464 0.90 23.05 5.48
N ILE A 465 1.41 22.13 4.66
CA ILE A 465 2.33 22.43 3.55
C ILE A 465 1.68 22.01 2.25
N ARG A 466 1.32 22.97 1.42
CA ARG A 466 0.68 22.72 0.12
C ARG A 466 1.71 22.31 -0.92
N LEU A 467 1.55 21.11 -1.49
CA LEU A 467 2.46 20.51 -2.47
C LEU A 467 1.93 20.58 -3.91
N GLY A 468 0.90 21.36 -4.14
CA GLY A 468 0.39 21.67 -5.48
C GLY A 468 -0.52 20.61 -6.09
N THR A 469 -0.34 19.36 -5.74
CA THR A 469 -1.20 18.20 -6.08
C THR A 469 -1.42 17.35 -4.83
N PRO A 470 -2.39 16.43 -4.82
CA PRO A 470 -2.65 15.56 -3.70
C PRO A 470 -1.42 14.77 -3.24
N VAL A 471 -1.39 14.45 -1.95
CA VAL A 471 -0.38 13.59 -1.31
C VAL A 471 -1.09 12.31 -0.87
N TRP A 472 -1.18 11.36 -1.79
CA TRP A 472 -1.88 10.10 -1.56
C TRP A 472 -0.97 8.99 -1.03
N SER A 473 0.31 9.06 -1.35
CA SER A 473 1.32 8.12 -0.85
C SER A 473 1.72 8.43 0.60
N ASN A 474 2.28 7.42 1.25
CA ASN A 474 2.73 7.54 2.62
C ASN A 474 4.09 8.25 2.68
N PRO A 475 4.28 9.27 3.52
CA PRO A 475 5.61 9.81 3.79
C PRO A 475 6.53 8.76 4.40
N CYS A 476 7.82 8.84 4.12
CA CYS A 476 8.86 7.96 4.66
C CYS A 476 9.99 8.80 5.25
N ALA A 477 10.60 8.34 6.32
CA ALA A 477 11.74 9.03 6.91
C ALA A 477 12.93 8.08 7.09
N ALA A 478 14.09 8.47 6.61
CA ALA A 478 15.35 7.76 6.79
C ALA A 478 16.52 8.76 6.82
N ASN A 479 17.58 8.43 7.54
CA ASN A 479 18.84 9.15 7.52
C ASN A 479 18.69 10.68 7.70
N LYS A 480 17.83 11.12 8.64
CA LYS A 480 17.47 12.52 8.94
C LYS A 480 16.67 13.24 7.84
N THR A 481 16.25 12.53 6.82
CA THR A 481 15.51 13.07 5.68
C THR A 481 14.08 12.53 5.69
N LEU A 482 13.10 13.41 5.46
CA LEU A 482 11.71 13.04 5.18
C LEU A 482 11.52 13.04 3.66
N PHE A 483 11.04 11.94 3.13
CA PHE A 483 10.67 11.80 1.73
C PHE A 483 9.15 11.90 1.61
N VAL A 484 8.69 12.88 0.84
CA VAL A 484 7.26 13.13 0.63
C VAL A 484 6.99 13.18 -0.86
N ALA A 485 6.14 12.30 -1.34
CA ALA A 485 5.67 12.33 -2.72
C ALA A 485 4.25 12.89 -2.79
N SER A 486 4.05 13.88 -3.64
CA SER A 486 2.72 14.21 -4.16
C SER A 486 2.50 13.42 -5.47
N GLN A 487 1.36 13.56 -6.11
CA GLN A 487 1.14 12.87 -7.38
C GLN A 487 2.20 13.19 -8.45
N LYS A 488 2.82 14.36 -8.41
CA LYS A 488 3.75 14.82 -9.47
C LYS A 488 5.18 15.02 -9.06
N ASN A 489 5.46 15.06 -7.77
CA ASN A 489 6.81 15.40 -7.30
C ASN A 489 7.17 14.64 -6.03
N LEU A 490 8.47 14.35 -5.88
CA LEU A 490 9.07 13.79 -4.67
C LEU A 490 10.07 14.79 -4.10
N TRP A 491 9.91 15.15 -2.84
CA TRP A 491 10.83 16.00 -2.06
C TRP A 491 11.63 15.16 -1.08
N ALA A 492 12.94 15.37 -1.03
CA ALA A 492 13.78 14.99 0.09
C ALA A 492 13.95 16.20 1.03
N VAL A 493 13.30 16.14 2.17
CA VAL A 493 13.20 17.24 3.13
C VAL A 493 14.19 17.01 4.26
N GLU A 494 15.08 17.95 4.48
CA GLU A 494 16.13 17.90 5.48
C GLU A 494 16.34 19.29 6.07
N GLU A 495 16.68 19.36 7.36
CA GLU A 495 17.03 20.62 7.99
C GLU A 495 18.34 21.16 7.37
N GLN A 496 18.24 22.22 6.63
CA GLN A 496 19.40 22.95 6.14
C GLN A 496 19.81 23.90 7.27
N GLY A 497 20.95 23.59 7.90
CA GLY A 497 21.53 24.53 8.87
C GLY A 497 21.59 25.93 8.29
N GLU A 498 21.41 26.97 9.12
CA GLU A 498 21.64 28.35 8.69
C GLU A 498 22.97 28.39 7.97
N MET A 499 22.95 28.77 6.68
CA MET A 499 24.20 29.05 5.97
C MET A 499 24.91 30.18 6.73
N PRO A 500 26.19 29.99 7.02
CA PRO A 500 26.98 30.99 7.75
C PRO A 500 27.03 32.36 7.04
#